data_3878c7efcce18d90dfa1d23ec13cc636
#
_entry.id   3878c7efcce18d90dfa1d23ec13cc636
#
_cell.length_a   1.000
_cell.length_b   1.000
_cell.length_c   1.000
_cell.angle_alpha   90.00
_cell.angle_beta   90.00
_cell.angle_gamma   90.00
#
_symmetry.space_group_name_H-M   'P 1'
#
loop_
_entity.id
_entity.type
_entity.pdbx_description
1 polymer ?
#
loop_
_entity_poly.entity_id
_entity_poly.type
_entity_poly.pdbx_seq_one_letter_code
_entity_poly.pdbx_strand_id
1 'polypeptide(L)'
;MTVVIIALLPALLFGMYNVGYQHNLAVGAEPGFLMTFIFGFLAVLPKIIVSYVVGLGIEFAVAQVKKEEIQEGFLVSGILIPMIVPVDTPLWMIAVATAFAVIFAKEVFGGTGYNIFNVALVTRAFLFFAYPAAMSGDQVFVRTADTFGIGAGQVVDGFSGATPLGQVAIAGKEMIGSFQAVDVLGNPISTWDAFIGLIPGSIGETSVLAILIGAVILLVT
;
A
#
# COMPACT_ATOMS: atom_id res chain seq x y z
N MET A 1 0.33 19.91 -7.94
CA MET A 1 -0.17 18.57 -7.55
C MET A 1 0.23 17.48 -8.53
N THR A 2 0.13 17.70 -9.83
CA THR A 2 0.46 16.70 -10.89
C THR A 2 1.88 16.13 -10.78
N VAL A 3 2.88 16.96 -10.50
CA VAL A 3 4.29 16.54 -10.35
C VAL A 3 4.45 15.51 -9.21
N VAL A 4 3.75 15.72 -8.09
CA VAL A 4 3.79 14.80 -6.95
C VAL A 4 3.20 13.45 -7.33
N ILE A 5 2.09 13.44 -8.08
CA ILE A 5 1.48 12.20 -8.58
C ILE A 5 2.46 11.47 -9.50
N ILE A 6 3.12 12.18 -10.43
CA ILE A 6 4.13 11.60 -11.32
C ILE A 6 5.29 11.01 -10.53
N ALA A 7 5.73 11.67 -9.46
CA ALA A 7 6.79 11.18 -8.59
C ALA A 7 6.41 9.92 -7.78
N LEU A 8 5.12 9.69 -7.53
CA LEU A 8 4.63 8.48 -6.88
C LEU A 8 4.48 7.28 -7.84
N LEU A 9 4.37 7.53 -9.15
CA LEU A 9 4.15 6.45 -10.13
C LEU A 9 5.24 5.37 -10.12
N PRO A 10 6.55 5.65 -10.05
CA PRO A 10 7.57 4.61 -10.01
C PRO A 10 7.36 3.63 -8.85
N ALA A 11 7.08 4.15 -7.64
CA ALA A 11 6.82 3.34 -6.45
C ALA A 11 5.51 2.54 -6.57
N LEU A 12 4.46 3.13 -7.13
CA LEU A 12 3.19 2.44 -7.37
C LEU A 12 3.33 1.31 -8.39
N LEU A 13 3.96 1.56 -9.53
CA LEU A 13 4.14 0.55 -10.59
C LEU A 13 5.01 -0.61 -10.10
N PHE A 14 6.09 -0.30 -9.40
CA PHE A 14 6.92 -1.34 -8.79
C PHE A 14 6.14 -2.12 -7.73
N GLY A 15 5.36 -1.44 -6.89
CA GLY A 15 4.52 -2.08 -5.87
C GLY A 15 3.47 -3.03 -6.48
N MET A 16 2.85 -2.66 -7.60
CA MET A 16 1.96 -3.55 -8.34
C MET A 16 2.71 -4.80 -8.83
N TYR A 17 3.91 -4.65 -9.38
CA TYR A 17 4.74 -5.79 -9.76
C TYR A 17 5.10 -6.66 -8.56
N ASN A 18 5.54 -6.05 -7.45
CA ASN A 18 5.93 -6.77 -6.24
C ASN A 18 4.76 -7.57 -5.63
N VAL A 19 3.53 -7.01 -5.61
CA VAL A 19 2.33 -7.75 -5.16
C VAL A 19 2.13 -9.04 -5.97
N GLY A 20 2.26 -8.99 -7.29
CA GLY A 20 2.19 -10.19 -8.13
C GLY A 20 3.37 -11.13 -7.93
N TYR A 21 4.57 -10.60 -7.72
CA TYR A 21 5.77 -11.38 -7.48
C TYR A 21 5.66 -12.18 -6.16
N GLN A 22 5.26 -11.54 -5.07
CA GLN A 22 5.06 -12.19 -3.77
C GLN A 22 3.93 -13.23 -3.83
N HIS A 23 2.86 -12.96 -4.57
CA HIS A 23 1.80 -13.93 -4.83
C HIS A 23 2.34 -15.18 -5.54
N ASN A 24 3.13 -14.99 -6.61
CA ASN A 24 3.69 -16.10 -7.37
C ASN A 24 4.63 -16.97 -6.54
N LEU A 25 5.44 -16.34 -5.66
CA LEU A 25 6.26 -17.08 -4.70
C LEU A 25 5.40 -17.90 -3.74
N ALA A 26 4.29 -17.31 -3.25
CA ALA A 26 3.39 -17.97 -2.29
C ALA A 26 2.67 -19.19 -2.88
N VAL A 27 2.38 -19.20 -4.18
CA VAL A 27 1.70 -20.32 -4.86
C VAL A 27 2.64 -21.17 -5.72
N GLY A 28 3.96 -20.89 -5.71
CA GLY A 28 4.95 -21.63 -6.48
C GLY A 28 4.75 -21.54 -8.00
N ALA A 29 4.25 -20.42 -8.49
CA ALA A 29 3.98 -20.20 -9.91
C ALA A 29 5.04 -19.28 -10.56
N GLU A 30 5.35 -19.51 -11.83
CA GLU A 30 6.26 -18.67 -12.63
C GLU A 30 5.57 -18.16 -13.93
N PRO A 31 4.57 -17.28 -13.82
CA PRO A 31 3.73 -16.88 -14.97
C PRO A 31 4.38 -15.87 -15.92
N GLY A 32 5.63 -15.49 -15.72
CA GLY A 32 6.32 -14.45 -16.49
C GLY A 32 5.97 -13.02 -16.06
N PHE A 33 6.81 -12.05 -16.49
CA PHE A 33 6.74 -10.65 -16.05
C PHE A 33 5.37 -9.99 -16.25
N LEU A 34 4.80 -10.12 -17.46
CA LEU A 34 3.54 -9.44 -17.80
C LEU A 34 2.37 -9.93 -16.95
N MET A 35 2.26 -11.24 -16.75
CA MET A 35 1.18 -11.84 -15.96
C MET A 35 1.30 -11.48 -14.48
N THR A 36 2.53 -11.46 -13.95
CA THR A 36 2.85 -10.98 -12.60
C THR A 36 2.41 -9.54 -12.39
N PHE A 37 2.71 -8.66 -13.35
CA PHE A 37 2.29 -7.26 -13.28
C PHE A 37 0.76 -7.10 -13.37
N ILE A 38 0.10 -7.83 -14.28
CA ILE A 38 -1.36 -7.78 -14.43
C ILE A 38 -2.06 -8.24 -13.14
N PHE A 39 -1.60 -9.30 -12.51
CA PHE A 39 -2.14 -9.77 -11.23
C PHE A 39 -2.09 -8.67 -10.17
N GLY A 40 -0.91 -8.08 -9.94
CA GLY A 40 -0.74 -7.03 -8.95
C GLY A 40 -1.50 -5.74 -9.30
N PHE A 41 -1.55 -5.36 -10.57
CA PHE A 41 -2.38 -4.24 -11.04
C PHE A 41 -3.85 -4.46 -10.69
N LEU A 42 -4.42 -5.62 -11.00
CA LEU A 42 -5.81 -5.95 -10.68
C LEU A 42 -6.07 -6.04 -9.17
N ALA A 43 -5.10 -6.46 -8.37
CA ALA A 43 -5.21 -6.49 -6.92
C ALA A 43 -5.24 -5.09 -6.27
N VAL A 44 -4.50 -4.14 -6.85
CA VAL A 44 -4.35 -2.77 -6.33
C VAL A 44 -5.44 -1.82 -6.88
N LEU A 45 -5.83 -1.98 -8.15
CA LEU A 45 -6.77 -1.10 -8.84
C LEU A 45 -8.09 -0.86 -8.08
N PRO A 46 -8.78 -1.86 -7.51
CA PRO A 46 -10.01 -1.63 -6.75
C PRO A 46 -9.82 -0.73 -5.54
N LYS A 47 -8.66 -0.80 -4.88
CA LYS A 47 -8.32 0.05 -3.72
C LYS A 47 -8.14 1.50 -4.15
N ILE A 48 -7.48 1.74 -5.28
CA ILE A 48 -7.34 3.07 -5.87
C ILE A 48 -8.72 3.64 -6.20
N ILE A 49 -9.58 2.87 -6.88
CA ILE A 49 -10.92 3.30 -7.23
C ILE A 49 -11.72 3.67 -5.99
N VAL A 50 -11.76 2.81 -4.97
CA VAL A 50 -12.50 3.06 -3.73
C VAL A 50 -11.98 4.30 -3.01
N SER A 51 -10.66 4.47 -2.90
CA SER A 51 -10.05 5.65 -2.28
C SER A 51 -10.50 6.94 -2.98
N TYR A 52 -10.43 6.99 -4.31
CA TYR A 52 -10.85 8.16 -5.07
C TYR A 52 -12.36 8.39 -5.04
N VAL A 53 -13.17 7.36 -5.23
CA VAL A 53 -14.65 7.49 -5.24
C VAL A 53 -15.14 8.01 -3.89
N VAL A 54 -14.67 7.44 -2.80
CA VAL A 54 -15.09 7.84 -1.46
C VAL A 54 -14.56 9.22 -1.11
N GLY A 55 -13.27 9.47 -1.31
CA GLY A 55 -12.67 10.73 -0.90
C GLY A 55 -13.15 11.92 -1.73
N LEU A 56 -13.13 11.82 -3.06
CA LEU A 56 -13.66 12.89 -3.93
C LEU A 56 -15.18 13.05 -3.77
N GLY A 57 -15.91 11.95 -3.52
CA GLY A 57 -17.34 12.02 -3.27
C GLY A 57 -17.69 12.84 -2.04
N ILE A 58 -16.92 12.69 -0.94
CA ILE A 58 -17.09 13.49 0.28
C ILE A 58 -16.69 14.94 0.04
N GLU A 59 -15.55 15.19 -0.60
CA GLU A 59 -15.12 16.55 -0.93
C GLU A 59 -16.13 17.28 -1.80
N PHE A 60 -16.65 16.61 -2.81
CA PHE A 60 -17.70 17.17 -3.66
C PHE A 60 -18.96 17.51 -2.86
N ALA A 61 -19.42 16.60 -2.00
CA ALA A 61 -20.59 16.85 -1.15
C ALA A 61 -20.37 18.03 -0.20
N VAL A 62 -19.20 18.13 0.42
CA VAL A 62 -18.86 19.23 1.35
C VAL A 62 -18.71 20.55 0.60
N ALA A 63 -18.07 20.55 -0.58
CA ALA A 63 -17.92 21.75 -1.42
C ALA A 63 -19.28 22.31 -1.85
N GLN A 64 -20.25 21.44 -2.20
CA GLN A 64 -21.60 21.86 -2.51
C GLN A 64 -22.33 22.51 -1.30
N VAL A 65 -22.16 21.92 -0.12
CA VAL A 65 -22.78 22.48 1.12
C VAL A 65 -22.15 23.82 1.50
N LYS A 66 -20.81 23.93 1.42
CA LYS A 66 -20.07 25.15 1.73
C LYS A 66 -20.12 26.19 0.61
N LYS A 67 -20.55 25.83 -0.61
CA LYS A 67 -20.53 26.64 -1.84
C LYS A 67 -19.12 27.11 -2.19
N GLU A 68 -18.14 26.25 -2.01
CA GLU A 68 -16.73 26.46 -2.34
C GLU A 68 -16.34 25.67 -3.57
N GLU A 69 -15.21 26.05 -4.20
CA GLU A 69 -14.65 25.29 -5.33
C GLU A 69 -13.99 24.01 -4.84
N ILE A 70 -14.08 22.94 -5.67
CA ILE A 70 -13.45 21.66 -5.38
C ILE A 70 -11.93 21.80 -5.46
N GLN A 71 -11.24 21.37 -4.42
CA GLN A 71 -9.80 21.51 -4.32
C GLN A 71 -9.09 20.24 -4.80
N GLU A 72 -8.04 20.39 -5.61
CA GLU A 72 -7.28 19.26 -6.19
C GLU A 72 -6.40 18.49 -5.17
N GLY A 73 -6.34 18.90 -3.92
CA GLY A 73 -5.42 18.34 -2.92
C GLY A 73 -5.63 16.84 -2.63
N PHE A 74 -6.84 16.34 -2.79
CA PHE A 74 -7.14 14.92 -2.55
C PHE A 74 -6.57 13.99 -3.62
N LEU A 75 -6.25 14.48 -4.81
CA LEU A 75 -5.67 13.64 -5.86
C LEU A 75 -4.38 12.93 -5.41
N VAL A 76 -3.55 13.60 -4.61
CA VAL A 76 -2.34 13.02 -4.02
C VAL A 76 -2.70 12.04 -2.90
N SER A 77 -3.60 12.42 -1.98
CA SER A 77 -4.01 11.55 -0.88
C SER A 77 -4.71 10.29 -1.38
N GLY A 78 -5.52 10.40 -2.44
CA GLY A 78 -6.25 9.30 -3.04
C GLY A 78 -5.34 8.19 -3.59
N ILE A 79 -4.16 8.52 -4.13
CA ILE A 79 -3.18 7.53 -4.59
C ILE A 79 -2.29 7.03 -3.45
N LEU A 80 -1.99 7.88 -2.45
CA LEU A 80 -1.18 7.49 -1.30
C LEU A 80 -1.89 6.47 -0.40
N ILE A 81 -3.20 6.60 -0.18
CA ILE A 81 -3.97 5.70 0.68
C ILE A 81 -3.77 4.23 0.28
N PRO A 82 -4.04 3.79 -0.97
CA PRO A 82 -3.81 2.41 -1.36
C PRO A 82 -2.34 1.99 -1.30
N MET A 83 -1.38 2.92 -1.46
CA MET A 83 0.05 2.60 -1.43
C MET A 83 0.57 2.25 -0.03
N ILE A 84 -0.06 2.77 1.03
CA ILE A 84 0.40 2.59 2.42
C ILE A 84 -0.38 1.54 3.21
N VAL A 85 -1.34 0.85 2.59
CA VAL A 85 -2.10 -0.24 3.22
C VAL A 85 -1.65 -1.61 2.70
N PRO A 86 -1.85 -2.69 3.48
CA PRO A 86 -1.62 -4.05 3.02
C PRO A 86 -2.50 -4.43 1.83
N VAL A 87 -2.01 -5.39 1.03
CA VAL A 87 -2.73 -5.81 -0.18
C VAL A 87 -4.06 -6.50 0.10
N ASP A 88 -4.21 -7.21 1.22
CA ASP A 88 -5.44 -7.92 1.57
C ASP A 88 -6.42 -7.12 2.44
N THR A 89 -6.16 -5.82 2.66
CA THR A 89 -7.11 -4.94 3.36
C THR A 89 -8.44 -4.88 2.60
N PRO A 90 -9.58 -5.23 3.23
CA PRO A 90 -10.91 -5.18 2.62
C PRO A 90 -11.30 -3.79 2.14
N LEU A 91 -11.95 -3.70 0.97
CA LEU A 91 -12.32 -2.42 0.34
C LEU A 91 -13.23 -1.55 1.21
N TRP A 92 -14.17 -2.17 1.94
CA TRP A 92 -15.07 -1.43 2.83
C TRP A 92 -14.33 -0.78 4.01
N MET A 93 -13.27 -1.40 4.52
CA MET A 93 -12.44 -0.81 5.57
C MET A 93 -11.70 0.43 5.04
N ILE A 94 -11.15 0.35 3.83
CA ILE A 94 -10.53 1.49 3.15
C ILE A 94 -11.54 2.61 2.95
N ALA A 95 -12.76 2.29 2.52
CA ALA A 95 -13.83 3.25 2.32
C ALA A 95 -14.18 4.00 3.62
N VAL A 96 -14.41 3.28 4.72
CA VAL A 96 -14.73 3.87 6.03
C VAL A 96 -13.58 4.72 6.56
N ALA A 97 -12.34 4.21 6.48
CA ALA A 97 -11.15 4.92 6.95
C ALA A 97 -10.87 6.19 6.13
N THR A 98 -11.03 6.11 4.80
CA THR A 98 -10.91 7.28 3.92
C THR A 98 -11.98 8.32 4.24
N ALA A 99 -13.23 7.90 4.40
CA ALA A 99 -14.31 8.79 4.78
C ALA A 99 -14.04 9.49 6.12
N PHE A 100 -13.62 8.73 7.13
CA PHE A 100 -13.23 9.29 8.42
C PHE A 100 -12.11 10.34 8.28
N ALA A 101 -11.03 9.98 7.56
CA ALA A 101 -9.88 10.85 7.43
C ALA A 101 -10.20 12.13 6.63
N VAL A 102 -10.97 12.05 5.54
CA VAL A 102 -11.35 13.23 4.77
C VAL A 102 -12.20 14.17 5.61
N ILE A 103 -13.19 13.66 6.34
CA ILE A 103 -14.07 14.49 7.17
C ILE A 103 -13.28 15.11 8.33
N PHE A 104 -12.61 14.29 9.15
CA PHE A 104 -12.04 14.74 10.42
C PHE A 104 -10.62 15.30 10.31
N ALA A 105 -9.83 14.91 9.31
CA ALA A 105 -8.46 15.44 9.15
C ALA A 105 -8.36 16.59 8.15
N LYS A 106 -9.39 16.79 7.29
CA LYS A 106 -9.34 17.80 6.24
C LYS A 106 -10.52 18.77 6.32
N GLU A 107 -11.75 18.28 6.16
CA GLU A 107 -12.93 19.14 5.97
C GLU A 107 -13.33 19.93 7.22
N VAL A 108 -13.15 19.35 8.41
CA VAL A 108 -13.41 20.03 9.70
C VAL A 108 -12.47 21.23 9.89
N PHE A 109 -11.25 21.17 9.37
CA PHE A 109 -10.25 22.23 9.48
C PHE A 109 -10.37 23.31 8.39
N GLY A 110 -11.20 23.14 7.37
CA GLY A 110 -11.39 24.11 6.28
C GLY A 110 -10.87 23.67 4.91
N GLY A 111 -10.54 22.40 4.73
CA GLY A 111 -10.15 21.84 3.43
C GLY A 111 -8.64 21.84 3.16
N THR A 112 -8.26 21.78 1.88
CA THR A 112 -6.86 21.69 1.47
C THR A 112 -6.08 22.95 1.86
N GLY A 113 -4.94 22.76 2.51
CA GLY A 113 -4.07 23.85 2.98
C GLY A 113 -4.31 24.28 4.42
N TYR A 114 -5.48 23.99 4.98
CA TYR A 114 -5.82 24.25 6.39
C TYR A 114 -5.79 22.97 7.24
N ASN A 115 -5.64 21.81 6.61
CA ASN A 115 -5.58 20.53 7.29
C ASN A 115 -4.28 20.41 8.11
N ILE A 116 -4.43 20.11 9.40
CA ILE A 116 -3.30 19.93 10.33
C ILE A 116 -2.65 18.54 10.11
N PHE A 117 -3.45 17.55 9.74
CA PHE A 117 -3.01 16.17 9.57
C PHE A 117 -3.03 15.76 8.09
N ASN A 118 -2.06 14.91 7.70
CA ASN A 118 -2.07 14.27 6.39
C ASN A 118 -3.20 13.23 6.33
N VAL A 119 -4.10 13.37 5.35
CA VAL A 119 -5.28 12.50 5.20
C VAL A 119 -4.90 11.03 5.06
N ALA A 120 -3.87 10.70 4.26
CA ALA A 120 -3.45 9.32 4.06
C ALA A 120 -2.89 8.71 5.35
N LEU A 121 -2.11 9.46 6.13
CA LEU A 121 -1.59 8.98 7.41
C LEU A 121 -2.69 8.79 8.45
N VAL A 122 -3.69 9.66 8.49
CA VAL A 122 -4.86 9.49 9.38
C VAL A 122 -5.68 8.27 8.96
N THR A 123 -5.85 8.02 7.66
CA THR A 123 -6.49 6.80 7.16
C THR A 123 -5.77 5.55 7.66
N ARG A 124 -4.44 5.51 7.54
CA ARG A 124 -3.62 4.38 8.03
C ARG A 124 -3.71 4.23 9.54
N ALA A 125 -3.61 5.33 10.28
CA ALA A 125 -3.74 5.30 11.74
C ALA A 125 -5.11 4.78 12.19
N PHE A 126 -6.19 5.26 11.57
CA PHE A 126 -7.54 4.76 11.84
C PHE A 126 -7.63 3.25 11.60
N LEU A 127 -7.15 2.76 10.45
CA LEU A 127 -7.14 1.32 10.13
C LEU A 127 -6.33 0.52 11.16
N PHE A 128 -5.16 1.02 11.56
CA PHE A 128 -4.29 0.34 12.50
C PHE A 128 -4.92 0.20 13.89
N PHE A 129 -5.62 1.22 14.36
CA PHE A 129 -6.28 1.18 15.67
C PHE A 129 -7.64 0.47 15.65
N ALA A 130 -8.43 0.66 14.59
CA ALA A 130 -9.76 0.07 14.48
C ALA A 130 -9.73 -1.39 14.02
N TYR A 131 -8.78 -1.75 13.15
CA TYR A 131 -8.68 -3.06 12.51
C TYR A 131 -7.24 -3.60 12.50
N PRO A 132 -6.63 -3.80 13.68
CA PRO A 132 -5.21 -4.19 13.77
C PRO A 132 -4.89 -5.50 13.03
N ALA A 133 -5.80 -6.46 13.03
CA ALA A 133 -5.63 -7.73 12.32
C ALA A 133 -5.57 -7.61 10.80
N ALA A 134 -6.13 -6.54 10.21
CA ALA A 134 -6.06 -6.26 8.78
C ALA A 134 -4.85 -5.40 8.39
N MET A 135 -4.13 -4.86 9.37
CA MET A 135 -3.00 -3.95 9.17
C MET A 135 -1.65 -4.52 9.60
N SER A 136 -1.67 -5.59 10.38
CA SER A 136 -0.48 -6.25 10.90
C SER A 136 -0.68 -7.77 10.92
N GLY A 137 0.38 -8.51 10.73
CA GLY A 137 0.36 -9.97 10.71
C GLY A 137 1.22 -10.56 9.61
N ASP A 138 1.25 -11.87 9.53
CA ASP A 138 2.08 -12.63 8.60
C ASP A 138 1.39 -12.94 7.25
N GLN A 139 0.09 -12.60 7.10
CA GLN A 139 -0.66 -12.94 5.88
C GLN A 139 -1.21 -11.73 5.13
N VAL A 140 -1.26 -10.54 5.75
CA VAL A 140 -1.94 -9.38 5.17
C VAL A 140 -1.15 -8.67 4.06
N PHE A 141 0.16 -8.89 3.99
CA PHE A 141 1.05 -8.24 3.02
C PHE A 141 1.28 -9.06 1.75
N VAL A 142 0.90 -10.33 1.74
CA VAL A 142 1.02 -11.22 0.59
C VAL A 142 -0.35 -11.80 0.27
N ARG A 143 -0.86 -11.48 -0.92
CA ARG A 143 -2.15 -11.99 -1.36
C ARG A 143 -2.01 -13.45 -1.81
N THR A 144 -2.70 -14.34 -1.11
CA THR A 144 -2.74 -15.78 -1.42
C THR A 144 -3.96 -16.18 -2.25
N ALA A 145 -5.03 -15.37 -2.19
CA ALA A 145 -6.24 -15.58 -2.98
C ALA A 145 -6.04 -15.12 -4.43
N ASP A 146 -6.78 -15.73 -5.34
CA ASP A 146 -6.88 -15.28 -6.73
C ASP A 146 -7.41 -13.85 -6.84
N THR A 147 -7.16 -13.22 -7.98
CA THR A 147 -7.69 -11.90 -8.31
C THR A 147 -8.41 -11.99 -9.64
N PHE A 148 -9.75 -11.91 -9.61
CA PHE A 148 -10.63 -12.03 -10.79
C PHE A 148 -10.35 -13.29 -11.63
N GLY A 149 -10.08 -14.42 -10.97
CA GLY A 149 -9.78 -15.70 -11.62
C GLY A 149 -8.33 -15.86 -12.12
N ILE A 150 -7.47 -14.89 -11.87
CA ILE A 150 -6.02 -14.97 -12.17
C ILE A 150 -5.26 -15.28 -10.88
N GLY A 151 -4.24 -16.15 -10.98
CA GLY A 151 -3.38 -16.50 -9.85
C GLY A 151 -3.94 -17.59 -8.93
N ALA A 152 -4.89 -18.41 -9.40
CA ALA A 152 -5.37 -19.55 -8.63
C ALA A 152 -4.24 -20.60 -8.44
N GLY A 153 -3.98 -20.97 -7.20
CA GLY A 153 -2.96 -21.95 -6.85
C GLY A 153 -3.08 -22.39 -5.40
N GLN A 154 -2.33 -23.41 -5.02
CA GLN A 154 -2.22 -23.83 -3.63
C GLN A 154 -1.02 -23.14 -3.00
N VAL A 155 -1.21 -22.61 -1.81
CA VAL A 155 -0.12 -21.98 -1.04
C VAL A 155 0.93 -23.04 -0.72
N VAL A 156 2.20 -22.73 -0.93
CA VAL A 156 3.33 -23.61 -0.65
C VAL A 156 3.45 -23.88 0.86
N ASP A 157 3.91 -25.09 1.22
CA ASP A 157 4.15 -25.46 2.61
C ASP A 157 5.23 -24.57 3.25
N GLY A 158 4.97 -24.10 4.48
CA GLY A 158 5.92 -23.22 5.18
C GLY A 158 5.84 -21.74 4.79
N PHE A 159 4.82 -21.33 4.03
CA PHE A 159 4.59 -19.95 3.65
C PHE A 159 4.54 -18.99 4.87
N SER A 160 5.25 -17.88 4.77
CA SER A 160 5.14 -16.74 5.68
C SER A 160 5.15 -15.44 4.88
N GLY A 161 4.09 -14.65 4.98
CA GLY A 161 4.00 -13.30 4.38
C GLY A 161 4.42 -12.18 5.33
N ALA A 162 5.07 -12.50 6.46
CA ALA A 162 5.52 -11.51 7.42
C ALA A 162 6.57 -10.58 6.82
N THR A 163 6.39 -9.28 7.03
CA THR A 163 7.40 -8.30 6.62
C THR A 163 8.71 -8.51 7.40
N PRO A 164 9.88 -8.12 6.84
CA PRO A 164 11.16 -8.23 7.56
C PRO A 164 11.11 -7.61 8.96
N LEU A 165 10.46 -6.46 9.11
CA LEU A 165 10.28 -5.80 10.41
C LEU A 165 9.35 -6.59 11.35
N GLY A 166 8.29 -7.19 10.81
CA GLY A 166 7.38 -8.07 11.56
C GLY A 166 8.10 -9.30 12.09
N GLN A 167 8.96 -9.91 11.29
CA GLN A 167 9.78 -11.06 11.70
C GLN A 167 10.74 -10.70 12.85
N VAL A 168 11.40 -9.53 12.76
CA VAL A 168 12.27 -9.02 13.85
C VAL A 168 11.47 -8.80 15.14
N ALA A 169 10.27 -8.27 15.04
CA ALA A 169 9.41 -8.03 16.20
C ALA A 169 8.99 -9.34 16.91
N ILE A 170 8.78 -10.42 16.15
CA ILE A 170 8.46 -11.76 16.70
C ILE A 170 9.70 -12.42 17.29
N ALA A 171 10.87 -12.30 16.65
CA ALA A 171 12.12 -12.91 17.10
C ALA A 171 12.60 -12.39 18.48
N GLY A 172 12.15 -11.21 18.87
CA GLY A 172 12.48 -10.61 20.18
C GLY A 172 13.87 -9.99 20.26
N LYS A 173 14.14 -9.32 21.39
CA LYS A 173 15.38 -8.54 21.59
C LYS A 173 16.65 -9.38 21.64
N GLU A 174 16.54 -10.64 22.05
CA GLU A 174 17.71 -11.52 22.24
C GLU A 174 18.36 -11.96 20.92
N MET A 175 17.61 -11.90 19.82
CA MET A 175 18.09 -12.34 18.49
C MET A 175 18.49 -11.19 17.55
N ILE A 176 18.39 -9.93 17.97
CA ILE A 176 18.60 -8.76 17.07
C ILE A 176 20.00 -8.75 16.41
N GLY A 177 21.02 -9.32 17.06
CA GLY A 177 22.40 -9.38 16.53
C GLY A 177 22.68 -10.51 15.54
N SER A 178 21.86 -11.57 15.53
CA SER A 178 22.03 -12.78 14.71
C SER A 178 20.83 -13.07 13.79
N PHE A 179 19.79 -12.24 13.85
CA PHE A 179 18.56 -12.45 13.11
C PHE A 179 18.74 -12.08 11.63
N GLN A 180 18.36 -13.00 10.76
CA GLN A 180 18.27 -12.77 9.32
C GLN A 180 16.81 -12.93 8.88
N ALA A 181 16.24 -11.87 8.32
CA ALA A 181 14.89 -11.93 7.76
C ALA A 181 14.85 -12.87 6.57
N VAL A 182 13.74 -13.58 6.43
CA VAL A 182 13.52 -14.52 5.34
C VAL A 182 12.39 -14.05 4.41
N ASP A 183 12.45 -14.50 3.16
CA ASP A 183 11.41 -14.29 2.17
C ASP A 183 10.18 -15.20 2.41
N VAL A 184 9.22 -15.15 1.52
CA VAL A 184 7.99 -15.96 1.54
C VAL A 184 8.26 -17.47 1.54
N LEU A 185 9.40 -17.90 1.00
CA LEU A 185 9.84 -19.31 0.91
C LEU A 185 10.81 -19.72 2.01
N GLY A 186 11.16 -18.81 2.95
CA GLY A 186 12.12 -19.08 4.01
C GLY A 186 13.59 -18.86 3.62
N ASN A 187 13.88 -18.32 2.42
CA ASN A 187 15.24 -17.98 2.05
C ASN A 187 15.67 -16.64 2.68
N PRO A 188 16.96 -16.49 3.02
CA PRO A 188 17.44 -15.24 3.64
C PRO A 188 17.35 -14.07 2.66
N ILE A 189 16.74 -12.97 3.11
CA ILE A 189 16.63 -11.73 2.35
C ILE A 189 18.01 -11.04 2.32
N SER A 190 18.51 -10.74 1.12
CA SER A 190 19.71 -9.94 0.98
C SER A 190 19.44 -8.45 1.12
N THR A 191 20.47 -7.66 1.47
CA THR A 191 20.39 -6.19 1.47
C THR A 191 20.01 -5.64 0.09
N TRP A 192 20.38 -6.34 -0.97
CA TRP A 192 20.06 -5.95 -2.33
C TRP A 192 18.57 -6.17 -2.66
N ASP A 193 17.99 -7.28 -2.22
CA ASP A 193 16.54 -7.55 -2.36
C ASP A 193 15.72 -6.50 -1.60
N ALA A 194 16.16 -6.13 -0.40
CA ALA A 194 15.53 -5.07 0.38
C ALA A 194 15.66 -3.68 -0.29
N PHE A 195 16.77 -3.39 -0.96
CA PHE A 195 16.97 -2.13 -1.70
C PHE A 195 16.12 -2.06 -2.97
N ILE A 196 16.08 -3.13 -3.74
CA ILE A 196 15.19 -3.22 -4.92
C ILE A 196 13.73 -3.23 -4.48
N GLY A 197 13.41 -3.93 -3.38
CA GLY A 197 12.06 -3.99 -2.81
C GLY A 197 11.31 -5.29 -3.10
N LEU A 198 12.00 -6.38 -3.43
CA LEU A 198 11.41 -7.72 -3.62
C LEU A 198 11.16 -8.41 -2.27
N ILE A 199 10.48 -7.71 -1.37
CA ILE A 199 10.15 -8.12 0.00
C ILE A 199 8.67 -7.95 0.28
N PRO A 200 8.07 -8.73 1.20
CA PRO A 200 6.71 -8.50 1.67
C PRO A 200 6.58 -7.13 2.34
N GLY A 201 5.54 -6.37 2.00
CA GLY A 201 5.30 -5.05 2.58
C GLY A 201 4.10 -4.32 1.97
N SER A 202 3.87 -3.08 2.41
CA SER A 202 2.83 -2.22 1.83
C SER A 202 3.14 -1.90 0.36
N ILE A 203 2.10 -1.69 -0.44
CA ILE A 203 2.18 -1.63 -1.91
C ILE A 203 3.23 -0.63 -2.41
N GLY A 204 3.31 0.56 -1.83
CA GLY A 204 4.20 1.64 -2.29
C GLY A 204 5.47 1.86 -1.47
N GLU A 205 5.73 1.03 -0.45
CA GLU A 205 6.79 1.27 0.53
C GLU A 205 8.02 0.35 0.35
N THR A 206 7.91 -0.71 -0.46
CA THR A 206 8.93 -1.78 -0.50
C THR A 206 10.21 -1.38 -1.22
N SER A 207 10.14 -0.62 -2.31
CA SER A 207 11.31 -0.33 -3.16
C SER A 207 11.95 1.02 -2.83
N VAL A 208 13.13 0.99 -2.22
CA VAL A 208 13.96 2.18 -2.01
C VAL A 208 14.37 2.80 -3.35
N LEU A 209 14.73 1.98 -4.34
CA LEU A 209 15.10 2.45 -5.67
C LEU A 209 13.97 3.23 -6.35
N ALA A 210 12.74 2.72 -6.33
CA ALA A 210 11.60 3.39 -6.94
C ALA A 210 11.25 4.71 -6.23
N ILE A 211 11.37 4.76 -4.89
CA ILE A 211 11.20 5.97 -4.09
C ILE A 211 12.27 7.01 -4.44
N LEU A 212 13.54 6.60 -4.60
CA LEU A 212 14.62 7.50 -5.01
C LEU A 212 14.39 8.09 -6.41
N ILE A 213 13.88 7.30 -7.36
CA ILE A 213 13.49 7.82 -8.68
C ILE A 213 12.42 8.91 -8.53
N GLY A 214 11.39 8.68 -7.70
CA GLY A 214 10.37 9.68 -7.38
C GLY A 214 10.96 10.94 -6.74
N ALA A 215 11.91 10.80 -5.82
CA ALA A 215 12.61 11.91 -5.19
C ALA A 215 13.39 12.73 -6.21
N VAL A 216 14.10 12.09 -7.14
CA VAL A 216 14.82 12.80 -8.24
C VAL A 216 13.84 13.59 -9.10
N ILE A 217 12.67 13.04 -9.46
CA ILE A 217 11.64 13.75 -10.22
C ILE A 217 11.21 15.03 -9.48
N LEU A 218 11.00 14.95 -8.15
CA LEU A 218 10.63 16.11 -7.34
C LEU A 218 11.75 17.16 -7.22
N LEU A 219 13.02 16.74 -7.24
CA LEU A 219 14.16 17.65 -7.12
C LEU A 219 14.46 18.39 -8.42
N VAL A 220 14.13 17.79 -9.58
CA VAL A 220 14.42 18.35 -10.91
C VAL A 220 13.29 19.25 -11.40
N THR A 221 12.08 19.13 -10.82
CA THR A 221 10.88 19.88 -11.25
C THR A 221 10.57 21.02 -10.30
#